data_987fc4fc8a6e0f926eee30257829765e
#
_entry.id   987fc4fc8a6e0f926eee30257829765e
#
_cell.length_a   1.000
_cell.length_b   1.000
_cell.length_c   1.000
_cell.angle_alpha   90.00
_cell.angle_beta   90.00
_cell.angle_gamma   90.00
#
_symmetry.space_group_name_H-M   'P 1'
#
loop_
_entity.id
_entity.type
_entity.pdbx_description
1 polymer ?
#
loop_
_entity_poly.entity_id
_entity_poly.type
_entity_poly.pdbx_seq_one_letter_code
_entity_poly.pdbx_strand_id
1 'polypeptide(L)'
;MSETLIKNAMSIDVEDYFQVSAFAPHIRREDWDTLPCRIERNVDLILQLLDDAKAHATFFTLGWIAKRYPQVVRRIVGSGHELASHGYGHQRVSDLTPTEFRHDITHAKHILEELSGAAVNGYRAPSFSINRDNWWALHELEQAGYLYSSSIYPVRHDHYGMPDAPRFANRPNGLSGILELPPTTVPLFGRNLPAAGGGWFRLLPYEVSRWMLRRVNAQEQAPCMFYFHPWEVDHAQPRPAGLSAKTRFRHYVNLHRMPGRLKKLLADFEWDRVDRVFLPT
;
A
#
# COMPACT_ATOMS: atom_id res chain seq x y z
N MET A 1 30.69 -6.78 16.71
CA MET A 1 29.26 -6.80 17.09
C MET A 1 28.48 -6.93 15.79
N SER A 2 27.71 -7.99 15.61
CA SER A 2 26.84 -8.15 14.44
C SER A 2 25.82 -7.01 14.49
N GLU A 3 25.86 -6.10 13.52
CA GLU A 3 24.76 -5.15 13.33
C GLU A 3 23.49 -5.98 13.11
N THR A 4 22.57 -5.89 14.04
CA THR A 4 21.24 -6.51 13.86
C THR A 4 20.59 -5.79 12.70
N LEU A 5 20.48 -6.44 11.55
CA LEU A 5 19.81 -5.87 10.37
C LEU A 5 18.37 -5.52 10.74
N ILE A 6 17.98 -4.28 10.53
CA ILE A 6 16.61 -3.81 10.79
C ILE A 6 15.69 -4.44 9.75
N LYS A 7 14.69 -5.19 10.22
CA LYS A 7 13.63 -5.68 9.34
C LYS A 7 12.68 -4.55 8.96
N ASN A 8 12.46 -4.38 7.66
CA ASN A 8 11.56 -3.39 7.09
C ASN A 8 10.23 -4.04 6.69
N ALA A 9 9.17 -3.28 6.61
CA ALA A 9 7.88 -3.77 6.17
C ALA A 9 7.69 -3.54 4.66
N MET A 10 7.39 -4.64 3.95
CA MET A 10 6.98 -4.61 2.55
C MET A 10 5.46 -4.68 2.47
N SER A 11 4.85 -3.81 1.69
CA SER A 11 3.39 -3.84 1.47
C SER A 11 3.01 -3.68 0.00
N ILE A 12 1.90 -4.29 -0.37
CA ILE A 12 1.34 -4.29 -1.72
C ILE A 12 -0.12 -3.89 -1.65
N ASP A 13 -0.51 -2.85 -2.36
CA ASP A 13 -1.90 -2.43 -2.49
C ASP A 13 -2.51 -3.16 -3.68
N VAL A 14 -3.32 -4.20 -3.39
CA VAL A 14 -3.85 -5.14 -4.39
C VAL A 14 -5.01 -4.51 -5.13
N GLU A 15 -4.66 -3.74 -6.14
CA GLU A 15 -5.54 -3.11 -7.12
C GLU A 15 -5.01 -3.32 -8.54
N ASP A 16 -5.90 -3.28 -9.54
CA ASP A 16 -5.51 -3.35 -10.95
C ASP A 16 -5.39 -1.94 -11.55
N TYR A 17 -4.79 -1.82 -12.74
CA TYR A 17 -4.52 -0.56 -13.43
C TYR A 17 -5.76 0.33 -13.57
N PHE A 18 -6.95 -0.24 -13.73
CA PHE A 18 -8.19 0.51 -13.92
C PHE A 18 -8.80 1.04 -12.61
N GLN A 19 -8.29 0.59 -11.45
CA GLN A 19 -8.76 1.02 -10.13
C GLN A 19 -8.01 2.24 -9.59
N VAL A 20 -6.94 2.64 -10.27
CA VAL A 20 -6.12 3.79 -9.90
C VAL A 20 -6.95 5.07 -9.88
N SER A 21 -6.93 5.81 -8.76
CA SER A 21 -7.71 7.05 -8.60
C SER A 21 -7.46 8.09 -9.72
N ALA A 22 -6.24 8.13 -10.28
CA ALA A 22 -5.92 9.02 -11.39
C ALA A 22 -6.68 8.69 -12.69
N PHE A 23 -7.26 7.49 -12.80
CA PHE A 23 -8.06 7.06 -13.94
C PHE A 23 -9.57 7.17 -13.69
N ALA A 24 -10.01 7.46 -12.47
CA ALA A 24 -11.44 7.58 -12.14
C ALA A 24 -12.25 8.52 -13.05
N PRO A 25 -11.70 9.65 -13.58
CA PRO A 25 -12.40 10.48 -14.55
C PRO A 25 -12.58 9.83 -15.94
N HIS A 26 -11.85 8.75 -16.23
CA HIS A 26 -11.82 8.09 -17.55
C HIS A 26 -12.36 6.67 -17.53
N ILE A 27 -12.40 6.03 -16.36
CA ILE A 27 -12.86 4.65 -16.16
C ILE A 27 -13.86 4.67 -15.00
N ARG A 28 -15.14 4.42 -15.33
CA ARG A 28 -16.20 4.38 -14.32
C ARG A 28 -16.14 3.04 -13.58
N ARG A 29 -16.52 3.06 -12.31
CA ARG A 29 -16.53 1.85 -11.47
C ARG A 29 -17.44 0.75 -12.03
N GLU A 30 -18.58 1.12 -12.60
CA GLU A 30 -19.53 0.21 -13.22
C GLU A 30 -18.95 -0.55 -14.42
N ASP A 31 -17.87 -0.04 -15.03
CA ASP A 31 -17.20 -0.68 -16.16
C ASP A 31 -16.14 -1.71 -15.74
N TRP A 32 -15.77 -1.78 -14.46
CA TRP A 32 -14.68 -2.65 -13.98
C TRP A 32 -14.88 -4.13 -14.30
N ASP A 33 -16.13 -4.60 -14.28
CA ASP A 33 -16.46 -5.99 -14.57
C ASP A 33 -16.22 -6.40 -16.03
N THR A 34 -16.14 -5.43 -16.92
CA THR A 34 -15.95 -5.62 -18.37
C THR A 34 -14.51 -5.41 -18.82
N LEU A 35 -13.67 -4.82 -17.97
CA LEU A 35 -12.28 -4.53 -18.30
C LEU A 35 -11.38 -5.77 -18.13
N PRO A 36 -10.34 -5.92 -18.99
CA PRO A 36 -9.39 -7.01 -18.84
C PRO A 36 -8.60 -6.85 -17.54
N CYS A 37 -8.92 -7.67 -16.55
CA CYS A 37 -8.23 -7.69 -15.28
C CYS A 37 -6.92 -8.48 -15.38
N ARG A 38 -5.86 -7.96 -14.79
CA ARG A 38 -4.50 -8.54 -14.83
C ARG A 38 -3.97 -8.89 -13.45
N ILE A 39 -4.82 -8.77 -12.43
CA ILE A 39 -4.43 -8.88 -11.02
C ILE A 39 -3.80 -10.24 -10.68
N GLU A 40 -4.37 -11.34 -11.17
CA GLU A 40 -3.87 -12.68 -10.86
C GLU A 40 -2.43 -12.87 -11.31
N ARG A 41 -2.16 -12.59 -12.61
CA ARG A 41 -0.83 -12.68 -13.20
C ARG A 41 0.18 -11.78 -12.48
N ASN A 42 -0.24 -10.56 -12.13
CA ASN A 42 0.64 -9.59 -11.51
C ASN A 42 0.96 -9.97 -10.06
N VAL A 43 -0.03 -10.45 -9.32
CA VAL A 43 0.18 -10.98 -7.96
C VAL A 43 1.07 -12.22 -7.99
N ASP A 44 0.87 -13.15 -8.94
CA ASP A 44 1.72 -14.35 -9.07
C ASP A 44 3.18 -13.97 -9.31
N LEU A 45 3.45 -12.97 -10.16
CA LEU A 45 4.81 -12.47 -10.37
C LEU A 45 5.41 -11.88 -9.08
N ILE A 46 4.61 -11.15 -8.29
CA ILE A 46 5.06 -10.57 -7.03
C ILE A 46 5.33 -11.66 -5.99
N LEU A 47 4.45 -12.65 -5.87
CA LEU A 47 4.64 -13.80 -4.97
C LEU A 47 5.94 -14.55 -5.31
N GLN A 48 6.21 -14.77 -6.61
CA GLN A 48 7.47 -15.39 -7.05
C GLN A 48 8.70 -14.54 -6.68
N LEU A 49 8.63 -13.21 -6.83
CA LEU A 49 9.74 -12.32 -6.44
C LEU A 49 10.01 -12.35 -4.94
N LEU A 50 8.96 -12.45 -4.12
CA LEU A 50 9.08 -12.54 -2.65
C LEU A 50 9.62 -13.91 -2.23
N ASP A 51 9.15 -15.00 -2.85
CA ASP A 51 9.61 -16.36 -2.59
C ASP A 51 11.10 -16.52 -2.95
N ASP A 52 11.52 -16.07 -4.14
CA ASP A 52 12.93 -16.05 -4.58
C ASP A 52 13.84 -15.33 -3.56
N ALA A 53 13.32 -14.30 -2.91
CA ALA A 53 14.05 -13.52 -1.90
C ALA A 53 13.85 -14.03 -0.47
N LYS A 54 13.01 -15.04 -0.24
CA LYS A 54 12.60 -15.53 1.09
C LYS A 54 12.04 -14.41 1.98
N ALA A 55 11.36 -13.46 1.37
CA ALA A 55 10.76 -12.30 2.03
C ALA A 55 9.25 -12.46 2.19
N HIS A 56 8.69 -11.87 3.23
CA HIS A 56 7.25 -11.80 3.41
C HIS A 56 6.77 -10.35 3.26
N ALA A 57 5.47 -10.19 3.03
CA ALA A 57 4.86 -8.89 2.83
C ALA A 57 3.40 -8.87 3.31
N THR A 58 2.83 -7.67 3.43
CA THR A 58 1.41 -7.44 3.69
C THR A 58 0.72 -7.01 2.41
N PHE A 59 -0.41 -7.65 2.09
CA PHE A 59 -1.21 -7.36 0.91
C PHE A 59 -2.51 -6.66 1.33
N PHE A 60 -2.56 -5.33 1.17
CA PHE A 60 -3.77 -4.54 1.35
C PHE A 60 -4.69 -4.76 0.16
N THR A 61 -5.70 -5.59 0.34
CA THR A 61 -6.51 -6.13 -0.75
C THR A 61 -7.90 -5.51 -0.78
N LEU A 62 -8.34 -5.08 -1.97
CA LEU A 62 -9.71 -4.62 -2.19
C LEU A 62 -10.71 -5.77 -2.04
N GLY A 63 -11.80 -5.53 -1.32
CA GLY A 63 -12.90 -6.50 -1.20
C GLY A 63 -13.50 -6.88 -2.56
N TRP A 64 -13.56 -5.94 -3.52
CA TRP A 64 -13.97 -6.19 -4.90
C TRP A 64 -13.07 -7.23 -5.59
N ILE A 65 -11.75 -7.09 -5.45
CA ILE A 65 -10.79 -8.07 -5.99
C ILE A 65 -10.96 -9.42 -5.30
N ALA A 66 -11.06 -9.44 -3.97
CA ALA A 66 -11.23 -10.66 -3.19
C ALA A 66 -12.48 -11.46 -3.60
N LYS A 67 -13.62 -10.77 -3.76
CA LYS A 67 -14.87 -11.36 -4.16
C LYS A 67 -14.83 -11.95 -5.58
N ARG A 68 -14.17 -11.25 -6.51
CA ARG A 68 -14.11 -11.64 -7.93
C ARG A 68 -13.01 -12.66 -8.22
N TYR A 69 -11.91 -12.58 -7.49
CA TYR A 69 -10.72 -13.43 -7.67
C TYR A 69 -10.30 -14.06 -6.34
N PRO A 70 -11.15 -14.89 -5.70
CA PRO A 70 -10.89 -15.47 -4.37
C PRO A 70 -9.58 -16.28 -4.30
N GLN A 71 -9.16 -16.86 -5.43
CA GLN A 71 -7.89 -17.58 -5.54
C GLN A 71 -6.67 -16.69 -5.31
N VAL A 72 -6.76 -15.39 -5.58
CA VAL A 72 -5.67 -14.42 -5.27
C VAL A 72 -5.46 -14.36 -3.76
N VAL A 73 -6.54 -14.22 -2.98
CA VAL A 73 -6.50 -14.21 -1.51
C VAL A 73 -5.89 -15.49 -0.97
N ARG A 74 -6.35 -16.66 -1.47
CA ARG A 74 -5.85 -17.97 -1.01
C ARG A 74 -4.36 -18.13 -1.28
N ARG A 75 -3.87 -17.70 -2.45
CA ARG A 75 -2.43 -17.75 -2.79
C ARG A 75 -1.60 -16.84 -1.88
N ILE A 76 -2.05 -15.61 -1.64
CA ILE A 76 -1.37 -14.67 -0.73
C ILE A 76 -1.19 -15.30 0.66
N VAL A 77 -2.28 -15.78 1.27
CA VAL A 77 -2.24 -16.37 2.61
C VAL A 77 -1.50 -17.71 2.62
N GLY A 78 -1.72 -18.56 1.61
CA GLY A 78 -1.04 -19.86 1.47
C GLY A 78 0.48 -19.73 1.32
N SER A 79 0.98 -18.59 0.83
CA SER A 79 2.42 -18.28 0.76
C SER A 79 2.97 -17.60 2.04
N GLY A 80 2.20 -17.54 3.13
CA GLY A 80 2.64 -17.03 4.43
C GLY A 80 2.64 -15.51 4.57
N HIS A 81 2.07 -14.79 3.61
CA HIS A 81 1.94 -13.34 3.67
C HIS A 81 0.77 -12.89 4.54
N GLU A 82 0.79 -11.65 4.99
CA GLU A 82 -0.32 -11.04 5.70
C GLU A 82 -1.36 -10.50 4.70
N LEU A 83 -2.63 -10.76 4.99
CA LEU A 83 -3.76 -10.16 4.30
C LEU A 83 -4.29 -8.98 5.12
N ALA A 84 -4.39 -7.82 4.50
CA ALA A 84 -4.95 -6.62 5.08
C ALA A 84 -6.02 -6.00 4.14
N SER A 85 -6.81 -5.06 4.64
CA SER A 85 -7.90 -4.45 3.89
C SER A 85 -7.49 -3.16 3.20
N HIS A 86 -7.93 -2.99 1.93
CA HIS A 86 -7.84 -1.74 1.18
C HIS A 86 -9.23 -1.12 0.91
N GLY A 87 -10.21 -1.42 1.78
CA GLY A 87 -11.62 -1.13 1.54
C GLY A 87 -12.24 -2.08 0.51
N TYR A 88 -13.51 -1.84 0.17
CA TYR A 88 -14.19 -2.71 -0.80
C TYR A 88 -13.96 -2.27 -2.24
N GLY A 89 -14.26 -1.02 -2.55
CA GLY A 89 -14.35 -0.54 -3.93
C GLY A 89 -13.42 0.64 -4.25
N HIS A 90 -12.29 0.79 -3.56
CA HIS A 90 -11.29 1.84 -3.79
C HIS A 90 -11.86 3.27 -3.71
N GLN A 91 -12.83 3.51 -2.80
CA GLN A 91 -13.35 4.85 -2.54
C GLN A 91 -12.42 5.60 -1.58
N ARG A 92 -12.19 6.86 -1.86
CA ARG A 92 -11.45 7.72 -0.93
C ARG A 92 -12.31 7.99 0.31
N VAL A 93 -11.68 8.01 1.47
CA VAL A 93 -12.35 8.35 2.74
C VAL A 93 -12.93 9.76 2.70
N SER A 94 -12.28 10.68 1.99
CA SER A 94 -12.76 12.06 1.78
C SER A 94 -14.10 12.16 1.04
N ASP A 95 -14.48 11.11 0.31
CA ASP A 95 -15.67 11.08 -0.54
C ASP A 95 -16.82 10.30 0.12
N LEU A 96 -16.64 9.86 1.37
CA LEU A 96 -17.57 9.04 2.12
C LEU A 96 -18.03 9.74 3.40
N THR A 97 -19.27 9.48 3.79
CA THR A 97 -19.76 9.75 5.15
C THR A 97 -19.22 8.69 6.13
N PRO A 98 -19.22 8.95 7.44
CA PRO A 98 -18.83 7.95 8.46
C PRO A 98 -19.60 6.62 8.33
N THR A 99 -20.89 6.69 8.03
CA THR A 99 -21.74 5.51 7.88
C THR A 99 -21.37 4.69 6.63
N GLU A 100 -21.15 5.35 5.51
CA GLU A 100 -20.71 4.69 4.27
C GLU A 100 -19.32 4.08 4.44
N PHE A 101 -18.41 4.79 5.09
CA PHE A 101 -17.07 4.28 5.38
C PHE A 101 -17.11 3.05 6.29
N ARG A 102 -17.88 3.09 7.38
CA ARG A 102 -18.09 1.93 8.27
C ARG A 102 -18.61 0.72 7.50
N HIS A 103 -19.59 0.93 6.63
CA HIS A 103 -20.13 -0.13 5.78
C HIS A 103 -19.04 -0.72 4.85
N ASP A 104 -18.27 0.14 4.18
CA ASP A 104 -17.20 -0.28 3.25
C ASP A 104 -16.13 -1.13 3.96
N ILE A 105 -15.60 -0.65 5.09
CA ILE A 105 -14.52 -1.33 5.82
C ILE A 105 -14.97 -2.64 6.47
N THR A 106 -16.20 -2.69 7.03
CA THR A 106 -16.72 -3.92 7.65
C THR A 106 -17.07 -4.96 6.60
N HIS A 107 -17.64 -4.55 5.47
CA HIS A 107 -17.95 -5.44 4.36
C HIS A 107 -16.67 -6.03 3.73
N ALA A 108 -15.66 -5.19 3.50
CA ALA A 108 -14.38 -5.64 2.98
C ALA A 108 -13.69 -6.62 3.94
N LYS A 109 -13.63 -6.29 5.24
CA LYS A 109 -13.04 -7.14 6.29
C LYS A 109 -13.71 -8.51 6.31
N HIS A 110 -15.04 -8.56 6.34
CA HIS A 110 -15.81 -9.82 6.37
C HIS A 110 -15.48 -10.72 5.17
N ILE A 111 -15.48 -10.18 3.94
CA ILE A 111 -15.14 -10.94 2.74
C ILE A 111 -13.70 -11.49 2.82
N LEU A 112 -12.75 -10.67 3.24
CA LEU A 112 -11.34 -11.05 3.32
C LEU A 112 -11.14 -12.17 4.37
N GLU A 113 -11.76 -12.05 5.54
CA GLU A 113 -11.68 -13.03 6.63
C GLU A 113 -12.37 -14.34 6.25
N GLU A 114 -13.55 -14.30 5.61
CA GLU A 114 -14.26 -15.47 5.12
C GLU A 114 -13.43 -16.26 4.10
N LEU A 115 -12.78 -15.57 3.16
CA LEU A 115 -11.99 -16.21 2.10
C LEU A 115 -10.62 -16.72 2.57
N SER A 116 -10.02 -16.08 3.55
CA SER A 116 -8.68 -16.41 4.05
C SER A 116 -8.67 -17.34 5.25
N GLY A 117 -9.76 -17.36 6.03
CA GLY A 117 -9.80 -18.05 7.33
C GLY A 117 -8.89 -17.40 8.39
N ALA A 118 -8.39 -16.18 8.16
CA ALA A 118 -7.47 -15.47 9.03
C ALA A 118 -8.01 -14.08 9.39
N ALA A 119 -7.65 -13.58 10.57
CA ALA A 119 -8.03 -12.23 10.99
C ALA A 119 -7.37 -11.15 10.11
N VAL A 120 -8.13 -10.13 9.73
CA VAL A 120 -7.67 -8.97 8.97
C VAL A 120 -7.49 -7.80 9.92
N ASN A 121 -6.25 -7.57 10.35
CA ASN A 121 -5.91 -6.60 11.39
C ASN A 121 -5.52 -5.22 10.85
N GLY A 122 -5.11 -5.14 9.60
CA GLY A 122 -4.61 -3.93 8.97
C GLY A 122 -5.55 -3.32 7.95
N TYR A 123 -5.52 -1.98 7.87
CA TYR A 123 -6.24 -1.21 6.86
C TYR A 123 -5.34 -0.18 6.19
N ARG A 124 -5.54 0.04 4.89
CA ARG A 124 -4.97 1.18 4.17
C ARG A 124 -6.06 1.88 3.36
N ALA A 125 -6.19 3.19 3.57
CA ALA A 125 -7.15 3.99 2.81
C ALA A 125 -6.69 4.15 1.34
N PRO A 126 -7.58 3.94 0.38
CA PRO A 126 -7.30 4.26 -1.01
C PRO A 126 -6.73 5.67 -1.16
N SER A 127 -5.62 5.79 -1.92
CA SER A 127 -4.90 7.05 -2.14
C SER A 127 -4.45 7.77 -0.86
N PHE A 128 -4.20 7.09 0.25
CA PHE A 128 -3.82 7.70 1.53
C PHE A 128 -4.75 8.86 1.92
N SER A 129 -6.05 8.65 1.80
CA SER A 129 -7.07 9.70 1.87
C SER A 129 -7.56 10.05 3.29
N ILE A 130 -6.91 9.51 4.34
CA ILE A 130 -7.14 9.97 5.70
C ILE A 130 -6.29 11.22 5.97
N ASN A 131 -6.93 12.27 6.46
CA ASN A 131 -6.32 13.54 6.80
C ASN A 131 -7.06 14.19 7.98
N ARG A 132 -6.78 15.48 8.29
CA ARG A 132 -7.39 16.19 9.43
C ARG A 132 -8.92 16.32 9.33
N ASP A 133 -9.46 16.42 8.13
CA ASP A 133 -10.90 16.68 7.91
C ASP A 133 -11.75 15.43 8.11
N ASN A 134 -11.14 14.24 8.00
CA ASN A 134 -11.84 12.96 8.17
C ASN A 134 -11.18 12.07 9.24
N TRP A 135 -10.64 12.68 10.29
CA TRP A 135 -10.00 12.00 11.43
C TRP A 135 -10.90 10.97 12.12
N TRP A 136 -12.20 11.15 12.01
CA TRP A 136 -13.23 10.22 12.47
C TRP A 136 -13.04 8.80 11.87
N ALA A 137 -12.40 8.69 10.71
CA ALA A 137 -12.18 7.40 10.07
C ALA A 137 -11.32 6.45 10.90
N LEU A 138 -10.36 6.98 11.68
CA LEU A 138 -9.54 6.15 12.58
C LEU A 138 -10.38 5.54 13.71
N HIS A 139 -11.38 6.28 14.21
CA HIS A 139 -12.31 5.75 15.19
C HIS A 139 -13.21 4.66 14.60
N GLU A 140 -13.69 4.84 13.36
CA GLU A 140 -14.47 3.81 12.66
C GLU A 140 -13.66 2.53 12.44
N LEU A 141 -12.37 2.65 12.09
CA LEU A 141 -11.47 1.50 11.94
C LEU A 141 -11.29 0.75 13.27
N GLU A 142 -11.11 1.47 14.38
CA GLU A 142 -11.01 0.87 15.71
C GLU A 142 -12.30 0.12 16.08
N GLN A 143 -13.47 0.73 15.87
CA GLN A 143 -14.78 0.11 16.11
C GLN A 143 -15.02 -1.14 15.23
N ALA A 144 -14.46 -1.15 14.02
CA ALA A 144 -14.51 -2.31 13.13
C ALA A 144 -13.47 -3.40 13.49
N GLY A 145 -12.68 -3.21 14.56
CA GLY A 145 -11.71 -4.18 15.04
C GLY A 145 -10.43 -4.27 14.21
N TYR A 146 -10.03 -3.18 13.55
CA TYR A 146 -8.68 -3.06 12.99
C TYR A 146 -7.68 -2.67 14.08
N LEU A 147 -6.48 -3.23 14.04
CA LEU A 147 -5.42 -2.96 15.01
C LEU A 147 -4.47 -1.86 14.55
N TYR A 148 -4.31 -1.72 13.22
CA TYR A 148 -3.46 -0.70 12.64
C TYR A 148 -4.02 -0.16 11.31
N SER A 149 -3.59 1.04 10.99
CA SER A 149 -3.82 1.73 9.72
C SER A 149 -2.49 2.14 9.10
N SER A 150 -2.44 2.22 7.78
CA SER A 150 -1.33 2.82 7.02
C SER A 150 -1.93 3.75 5.98
N SER A 151 -2.59 4.83 6.43
CA SER A 151 -3.48 5.65 5.61
C SER A 151 -3.08 7.13 5.54
N ILE A 152 -2.13 7.55 6.39
CA ILE A 152 -1.63 8.93 6.46
C ILE A 152 -0.23 8.98 5.89
N TYR A 153 -0.02 9.77 4.84
CA TYR A 153 1.31 9.95 4.24
C TYR A 153 1.88 11.32 4.61
N PRO A 154 3.00 11.40 5.34
CA PRO A 154 3.55 12.67 5.83
C PRO A 154 4.34 13.43 4.75
N VAL A 155 3.71 13.69 3.61
CA VAL A 155 4.27 14.40 2.46
C VAL A 155 3.33 15.49 1.96
N ARG A 156 3.87 16.46 1.20
CA ARG A 156 3.07 17.40 0.44
C ARG A 156 2.86 16.87 -0.97
N HIS A 157 1.63 16.55 -1.32
CA HIS A 157 1.24 16.06 -2.65
C HIS A 157 -0.06 16.72 -3.12
N ASP A 158 -0.28 16.77 -4.44
CA ASP A 158 -1.45 17.43 -5.05
C ASP A 158 -2.78 16.63 -4.90
N HIS A 159 -2.73 15.37 -4.48
CA HIS A 159 -3.91 14.50 -4.35
C HIS A 159 -4.09 13.88 -2.95
N TYR A 160 -3.07 13.92 -2.10
CA TYR A 160 -3.06 13.31 -0.76
C TYR A 160 -1.94 13.90 0.09
N GLY A 161 -1.87 13.47 1.34
CA GLY A 161 -0.75 13.76 2.23
C GLY A 161 -1.10 14.75 3.34
N MET A 162 -0.37 14.58 4.44
CA MET A 162 -0.43 15.41 5.63
C MET A 162 1.01 15.70 6.08
N PRO A 163 1.66 16.76 5.55
CA PRO A 163 3.10 17.01 5.68
C PRO A 163 3.62 17.11 7.12
N ASP A 164 2.75 17.49 8.04
CA ASP A 164 3.02 17.68 9.47
C ASP A 164 2.66 16.45 10.33
N ALA A 165 2.21 15.35 9.70
CA ALA A 165 1.99 14.10 10.41
C ALA A 165 3.32 13.48 10.88
N PRO A 166 3.29 12.68 11.97
CA PRO A 166 4.44 11.88 12.38
C PRO A 166 4.95 11.00 11.24
N ARG A 167 6.27 10.86 11.15
CA ARG A 167 6.93 10.07 10.09
C ARG A 167 7.03 8.58 10.39
N PHE A 168 6.89 8.20 11.65
CA PHE A 168 7.03 6.84 12.15
C PHE A 168 5.75 6.36 12.80
N ALA A 169 5.71 5.07 13.14
CA ALA A 169 4.62 4.45 13.85
C ALA A 169 4.18 5.30 15.05
N ASN A 170 2.91 5.62 15.10
CA ASN A 170 2.36 6.47 16.16
C ASN A 170 0.90 6.14 16.44
N ARG A 171 0.42 6.56 17.61
CA ARG A 171 -1.01 6.56 17.94
C ARG A 171 -1.54 7.98 17.81
N PRO A 172 -2.41 8.25 16.83
CA PRO A 172 -2.86 9.60 16.53
C PRO A 172 -3.62 10.22 17.72
N ASN A 173 -3.00 11.18 18.40
CA ASN A 173 -3.60 12.10 19.42
C ASN A 173 -4.52 11.48 20.47
N GLY A 174 -4.43 10.18 20.75
CA GLY A 174 -5.32 9.49 21.70
C GLY A 174 -6.80 9.42 21.28
N LEU A 175 -7.12 9.80 20.03
CA LEU A 175 -8.49 9.74 19.51
C LEU A 175 -8.96 8.32 19.25
N SER A 176 -8.02 7.42 18.96
CA SER A 176 -8.29 5.99 18.83
C SER A 176 -7.10 5.17 19.35
N GLY A 177 -7.35 3.92 19.74
CA GLY A 177 -6.30 2.97 20.09
C GLY A 177 -5.51 2.42 18.89
N ILE A 178 -5.92 2.76 17.67
CA ILE A 178 -5.32 2.25 16.44
C ILE A 178 -3.89 2.78 16.23
N LEU A 179 -3.00 1.93 15.75
CA LEU A 179 -1.63 2.29 15.40
C LEU A 179 -1.60 2.78 13.94
N GLU A 180 -1.14 4.01 13.71
CA GLU A 180 -0.90 4.52 12.35
C GLU A 180 0.55 4.26 11.95
N LEU A 181 0.73 3.71 10.74
CA LEU A 181 1.99 3.28 10.17
C LEU A 181 2.25 3.99 8.84
N PRO A 182 2.85 5.18 8.86
CA PRO A 182 3.06 5.97 7.65
C PRO A 182 4.06 5.32 6.68
N PRO A 183 3.87 5.47 5.36
CA PRO A 183 4.92 5.15 4.39
C PRO A 183 6.18 5.98 4.64
N THR A 184 7.33 5.37 4.40
CA THR A 184 8.64 5.97 4.73
C THR A 184 8.91 7.26 3.97
N THR A 185 9.37 8.26 4.71
CA THR A 185 9.84 9.53 4.18
C THR A 185 11.22 9.86 4.73
N VAL A 186 11.96 10.73 4.01
CA VAL A 186 13.25 11.28 4.46
C VAL A 186 13.17 12.79 4.50
N PRO A 187 13.55 13.44 5.62
CA PRO A 187 13.61 14.90 5.69
C PRO A 187 14.81 15.40 4.91
N LEU A 188 14.55 16.20 3.88
CA LEU A 188 15.55 16.88 3.07
C LEU A 188 15.04 18.29 2.71
N PHE A 189 15.91 19.27 2.80
CA PHE A 189 15.59 20.67 2.44
C PHE A 189 14.34 21.22 3.15
N GLY A 190 14.15 20.86 4.43
CA GLY A 190 13.00 21.30 5.23
C GLY A 190 11.65 20.67 4.84
N ARG A 191 11.67 19.58 4.09
CA ARG A 191 10.46 18.84 3.64
C ARG A 191 10.66 17.35 3.80
N ASN A 192 9.56 16.64 3.99
CA ASN A 192 9.53 15.18 3.91
C ASN A 192 9.44 14.77 2.45
N LEU A 193 10.47 14.09 1.94
CA LEU A 193 10.46 13.50 0.60
C LEU A 193 10.04 12.04 0.68
N PRO A 194 9.19 11.56 -0.25
CA PRO A 194 8.81 10.16 -0.34
C PRO A 194 10.03 9.27 -0.58
N ALA A 195 10.32 8.37 0.36
CA ALA A 195 11.35 7.35 0.23
C ALA A 195 10.77 5.97 -0.12
N ALA A 196 9.45 5.83 0.04
CA ALA A 196 8.66 4.66 -0.30
C ALA A 196 7.63 4.99 -1.39
N GLY A 197 7.07 3.94 -1.98
CA GLY A 197 6.04 4.04 -3.00
C GLY A 197 6.56 3.85 -4.42
N GLY A 198 5.89 2.93 -5.12
CA GLY A 198 6.31 2.47 -6.45
C GLY A 198 6.46 3.60 -7.47
N GLY A 199 5.62 4.65 -7.42
CA GLY A 199 5.72 5.79 -8.32
C GLY A 199 7.06 6.53 -8.21
N TRP A 200 7.49 6.89 -7.02
CA TRP A 200 8.78 7.52 -6.76
C TRP A 200 9.94 6.55 -7.01
N PHE A 201 9.78 5.30 -6.61
CA PHE A 201 10.76 4.24 -6.84
C PHE A 201 11.01 3.98 -8.33
N ARG A 202 9.99 4.13 -9.18
CA ARG A 202 10.13 4.05 -10.64
C ARG A 202 10.75 5.31 -11.24
N LEU A 203 10.46 6.48 -10.68
CA LEU A 203 10.94 7.78 -11.19
C LEU A 203 12.43 8.01 -10.88
N LEU A 204 12.83 7.80 -9.64
CA LEU A 204 14.20 8.07 -9.17
C LEU A 204 15.18 6.98 -9.62
N PRO A 205 16.48 7.26 -9.75
CA PRO A 205 17.50 6.23 -9.83
C PRO A 205 17.43 5.29 -8.61
N TYR A 206 17.63 4.00 -8.81
CA TYR A 206 17.55 3.01 -7.73
C TYR A 206 18.46 3.35 -6.54
N GLU A 207 19.67 3.81 -6.81
CA GLU A 207 20.66 4.16 -5.76
C GLU A 207 20.19 5.30 -4.84
N VAL A 208 19.36 6.21 -5.34
CA VAL A 208 18.74 7.26 -4.53
C VAL A 208 17.72 6.65 -3.56
N SER A 209 16.84 5.79 -4.05
CA SER A 209 15.85 5.10 -3.20
C SER A 209 16.55 4.23 -2.14
N ARG A 210 17.57 3.48 -2.55
CA ARG A 210 18.40 2.68 -1.64
C ARG A 210 19.07 3.53 -0.56
N TRP A 211 19.67 4.65 -0.93
CA TRP A 211 20.29 5.58 0.01
C TRP A 211 19.26 6.14 1.00
N MET A 212 18.08 6.52 0.55
CA MET A 212 17.02 7.05 1.41
C MET A 212 16.58 6.01 2.47
N LEU A 213 16.36 4.77 2.08
CA LEU A 213 15.97 3.70 3.01
C LEU A 213 17.10 3.35 3.98
N ARG A 214 18.34 3.23 3.50
CA ARG A 214 19.51 3.01 4.36
C ARG A 214 19.71 4.15 5.37
N ARG A 215 19.45 5.38 4.97
CA ARG A 215 19.51 6.53 5.87
C ARG A 215 18.54 6.39 7.03
N VAL A 216 17.29 5.97 6.77
CA VAL A 216 16.29 5.74 7.83
C VAL A 216 16.75 4.62 8.77
N ASN A 217 17.16 3.47 8.22
CA ASN A 217 17.63 2.36 9.05
C ASN A 217 18.87 2.74 9.88
N ALA A 218 19.88 3.37 9.26
CA ALA A 218 21.16 3.63 9.93
C ALA A 218 21.13 4.84 10.89
N GLN A 219 20.48 5.95 10.50
CA GLN A 219 20.52 7.19 11.27
C GLN A 219 19.34 7.35 12.23
N GLU A 220 18.15 6.85 11.83
CA GLU A 220 16.93 7.00 12.62
C GLU A 220 16.61 5.70 13.39
N GLN A 221 17.37 4.62 13.15
CA GLN A 221 17.24 3.30 13.80
C GLN A 221 15.79 2.78 13.77
N ALA A 222 15.09 3.06 12.65
CA ALA A 222 13.68 2.75 12.47
C ALA A 222 13.44 1.85 11.25
N PRO A 223 12.44 0.96 11.32
CA PRO A 223 12.02 0.19 10.16
C PRO A 223 11.37 1.09 9.09
N CYS A 224 11.62 0.75 7.83
CA CYS A 224 10.94 1.36 6.70
C CYS A 224 9.62 0.65 6.40
N MET A 225 8.63 1.42 5.93
CA MET A 225 7.39 0.93 5.31
C MET A 225 7.46 1.24 3.82
N PHE A 226 7.63 0.22 2.98
CA PHE A 226 7.63 0.37 1.52
C PHE A 226 6.31 -0.15 0.94
N TYR A 227 5.80 0.49 -0.13
CA TYR A 227 4.59 0.04 -0.81
C TYR A 227 4.69 0.18 -2.32
N PHE A 228 3.96 -0.68 -3.03
CA PHE A 228 3.75 -0.61 -4.48
C PHE A 228 2.48 -1.38 -4.86
N HIS A 229 2.13 -1.35 -6.15
CA HIS A 229 0.90 -1.97 -6.65
C HIS A 229 1.18 -3.07 -7.68
N PRO A 230 0.32 -4.08 -7.82
CA PRO A 230 0.49 -5.14 -8.82
C PRO A 230 0.59 -4.65 -10.26
N TRP A 231 -0.14 -3.61 -10.63
CA TRP A 231 -0.05 -3.04 -11.98
C TRP A 231 1.32 -2.41 -12.28
N GLU A 232 2.13 -2.09 -11.29
CA GLU A 232 3.45 -1.50 -11.49
C GLU A 232 4.49 -2.49 -12.05
N VAL A 233 4.25 -3.79 -11.94
CA VAL A 233 5.12 -4.82 -12.55
C VAL A 233 4.67 -5.22 -13.96
N ASP A 234 3.57 -4.66 -14.47
CA ASP A 234 3.00 -4.97 -15.78
C ASP A 234 3.17 -3.80 -16.78
N HIS A 235 4.28 -3.79 -17.48
CA HIS A 235 4.53 -2.79 -18.52
C HIS A 235 3.63 -2.93 -19.76
N ALA A 236 2.99 -4.10 -19.95
CA ALA A 236 2.10 -4.42 -21.06
C ALA A 236 0.60 -4.20 -20.70
N GLN A 237 0.31 -3.55 -19.58
CA GLN A 237 -1.06 -3.24 -19.17
C GLN A 237 -1.78 -2.36 -20.21
N PRO A 238 -3.12 -2.44 -20.31
CA PRO A 238 -3.91 -1.57 -21.18
C PRO A 238 -3.67 -0.09 -20.92
N ARG A 239 -3.79 0.72 -21.97
CA ARG A 239 -3.58 2.17 -21.89
C ARG A 239 -4.87 2.91 -22.25
N PRO A 240 -5.67 3.36 -21.27
CA PRO A 240 -6.88 4.10 -21.51
C PRO A 240 -6.64 5.35 -22.35
N ALA A 241 -7.58 5.68 -23.24
CA ALA A 241 -7.56 6.90 -24.02
C ALA A 241 -7.89 8.12 -23.14
N GLY A 242 -7.57 9.31 -23.63
CA GLY A 242 -7.96 10.58 -22.99
C GLY A 242 -7.12 11.03 -21.80
N LEU A 243 -6.16 10.22 -21.33
CA LEU A 243 -5.31 10.60 -20.21
C LEU A 243 -4.41 11.80 -20.52
N SER A 244 -4.27 12.75 -19.58
CA SER A 244 -3.33 13.86 -19.70
C SER A 244 -1.88 13.37 -19.80
N ALA A 245 -1.00 14.15 -20.43
CA ALA A 245 0.43 13.83 -20.54
C ALA A 245 1.07 13.61 -19.14
N LYS A 246 0.69 14.42 -18.15
CA LYS A 246 1.14 14.30 -16.75
C LYS A 246 0.72 12.97 -16.14
N THR A 247 -0.55 12.58 -16.28
CA THR A 247 -1.09 11.31 -15.79
C THR A 247 -0.42 10.12 -16.46
N ARG A 248 -0.30 10.16 -17.80
CA ARG A 248 0.41 9.13 -18.57
C ARG A 248 1.86 8.96 -18.11
N PHE A 249 2.60 10.05 -17.97
CA PHE A 249 3.99 9.99 -17.51
C PHE A 249 4.07 9.38 -16.10
N ARG A 250 3.32 9.88 -15.13
CA ARG A 250 3.34 9.39 -13.74
C ARG A 250 3.00 7.90 -13.65
N HIS A 251 2.02 7.45 -14.43
CA HIS A 251 1.56 6.06 -14.38
C HIS A 251 2.52 5.08 -15.08
N TYR A 252 3.02 5.43 -16.27
CA TYR A 252 3.77 4.48 -17.12
C TYR A 252 5.29 4.62 -17.04
N VAL A 253 5.83 5.63 -16.36
CA VAL A 253 7.27 5.84 -16.27
C VAL A 253 7.96 4.60 -15.70
N ASN A 254 8.95 4.09 -16.45
CA ASN A 254 9.85 2.99 -16.05
C ASN A 254 9.17 1.68 -15.54
N LEU A 255 7.92 1.39 -15.90
CA LEU A 255 7.26 0.13 -15.53
C LEU A 255 8.10 -1.10 -15.89
N HIS A 256 8.72 -1.10 -17.07
CA HIS A 256 9.57 -2.21 -17.55
C HIS A 256 10.79 -2.47 -16.64
N ARG A 257 11.19 -1.49 -15.83
CA ARG A 257 12.31 -1.62 -14.88
C ARG A 257 11.89 -2.09 -13.50
N MET A 258 10.58 -2.05 -13.20
CA MET A 258 10.07 -2.31 -11.85
C MET A 258 10.43 -3.70 -11.32
N PRO A 259 10.24 -4.81 -12.06
CA PRO A 259 10.59 -6.14 -11.54
C PRO A 259 12.08 -6.28 -11.19
N GLY A 260 12.97 -5.77 -12.03
CA GLY A 260 14.41 -5.80 -11.78
C GLY A 260 14.84 -4.91 -10.60
N ARG A 261 14.15 -3.79 -10.39
CA ARG A 261 14.40 -2.92 -9.23
C ARG A 261 13.90 -3.55 -7.93
N LEU A 262 12.74 -4.22 -7.95
CA LEU A 262 12.22 -4.97 -6.81
C LEU A 262 13.17 -6.09 -6.39
N LYS A 263 13.72 -6.86 -7.34
CA LYS A 263 14.75 -7.87 -7.04
C LYS A 263 15.96 -7.28 -6.31
N LYS A 264 16.44 -6.11 -6.74
CA LYS A 264 17.55 -5.42 -6.06
C LYS A 264 17.14 -4.95 -4.66
N LEU A 265 15.93 -4.38 -4.51
CA LEU A 265 15.41 -3.90 -3.25
C LEU A 265 15.27 -5.04 -2.23
N LEU A 266 14.74 -6.18 -2.67
CA LEU A 266 14.59 -7.38 -1.85
C LEU A 266 15.95 -7.97 -1.41
N ALA A 267 16.99 -7.85 -2.25
CA ALA A 267 18.34 -8.31 -1.93
C ALA A 267 19.14 -7.35 -1.03
N ASP A 268 18.85 -6.04 -1.09
CA ASP A 268 19.62 -5.01 -0.37
C ASP A 268 19.15 -4.78 1.08
N PHE A 269 17.95 -5.29 1.46
CA PHE A 269 17.33 -5.10 2.78
C PHE A 269 16.58 -6.34 3.23
N GLU A 270 16.41 -6.49 4.56
CA GLU A 270 15.52 -7.49 5.15
C GLU A 270 14.07 -6.99 5.15
N TRP A 271 13.14 -7.85 4.67
CA TRP A 271 11.72 -7.51 4.54
C TRP A 271 10.83 -8.54 5.23
N ASP A 272 9.80 -8.03 5.92
CA ASP A 272 8.77 -8.88 6.53
C ASP A 272 7.39 -8.20 6.42
N ARG A 273 6.37 -8.87 6.93
CA ARG A 273 4.99 -8.40 7.01
C ARG A 273 4.88 -7.24 8.00
N VAL A 274 3.91 -6.36 7.78
CA VAL A 274 3.65 -5.20 8.63
C VAL A 274 3.36 -5.61 10.07
N ASP A 275 2.51 -6.62 10.28
CA ASP A 275 2.16 -7.12 11.61
C ASP A 275 3.40 -7.62 12.38
N ARG A 276 4.32 -8.34 11.73
CA ARG A 276 5.53 -8.84 12.37
C ARG A 276 6.58 -7.75 12.67
N VAL A 277 6.58 -6.67 11.90
CA VAL A 277 7.53 -5.57 12.07
C VAL A 277 7.05 -4.57 13.12
N PHE A 278 5.75 -4.30 13.20
CA PHE A 278 5.23 -3.19 13.98
C PHE A 278 4.30 -3.57 15.12
N LEU A 279 3.68 -4.75 15.10
CA LEU A 279 2.82 -5.17 16.19
C LEU A 279 3.63 -6.02 17.18
N PRO A 280 3.45 -5.83 18.49
CA PRO A 280 4.09 -6.70 19.50
C PRO A 280 3.55 -8.13 19.36
N THR A 281 4.46 -9.09 19.40
CA THR A 281 4.16 -10.53 19.50
C THR A 281 3.64 -10.88 20.87
#